data_cf167bcff942169cc51dab6b3f60ffce
#
_entry.id   cf167bcff942169cc51dab6b3f60ffce
#
_cell.length_a   1.000
_cell.length_b   1.000
_cell.length_c   1.000
_cell.angle_alpha   90.00
_cell.angle_beta   90.00
_cell.angle_gamma   90.00
#
_symmetry.space_group_name_H-M   'P 1'
#
loop_
_entity.id
_entity.type
_entity.pdbx_description
1 polymer ?
#
loop_
_entity_poly.entity_id
_entity_poly.type
_entity_poly.pdbx_seq_one_letter_code
_entity_poly.pdbx_strand_id
1 'polypeptide(L)'
;MSWRIVVISKRAKLDYQLGYMVVRNEEVTKIHLGEISTVLIESTAVSITTSLLAELTKKKIKVIFCDEKRNPSSELIGYYGSHDTSNKVRKQVLWSRNIKDAVWTEIVTEKI
;
A
#
# COMPACT_ATOMS: atom_id res chain seq x y z
N MET A 1 -15.46 0.56 -14.94
CA MET A 1 -14.12 0.38 -15.50
C MET A 1 -13.14 1.34 -14.86
N SER A 2 -12.00 0.84 -14.41
CA SER A 2 -10.99 1.65 -13.70
C SER A 2 -10.12 2.39 -14.70
N TRP A 3 -10.14 3.71 -14.68
CA TRP A 3 -9.39 4.51 -15.65
C TRP A 3 -8.64 5.68 -15.03
N ARG A 4 -8.92 6.01 -13.77
CA ARG A 4 -8.29 7.18 -13.14
C ARG A 4 -6.97 6.82 -12.46
N ILE A 5 -5.99 7.69 -12.64
CA ILE A 5 -4.77 7.66 -11.86
C ILE A 5 -4.84 8.81 -10.88
N VAL A 6 -4.80 8.49 -9.59
CA VAL A 6 -4.87 9.49 -8.53
C VAL A 6 -3.46 9.77 -8.03
N VAL A 7 -3.06 11.03 -8.07
CA VAL A 7 -1.72 11.44 -7.61
C VAL A 7 -1.89 12.29 -6.35
N ILE A 8 -1.28 11.85 -5.26
CA ILE A 8 -1.30 12.56 -3.99
C ILE A 8 0.04 13.26 -3.83
N SER A 9 0.11 14.54 -4.19
CA SER A 9 1.36 15.30 -4.23
C SER A 9 1.59 16.16 -2.99
N LYS A 10 0.60 16.31 -2.13
CA LYS A 10 0.67 17.14 -0.93
C LYS A 10 0.36 16.33 0.32
N ARG A 11 0.69 16.90 1.47
CA ARG A 11 0.35 16.30 2.76
C ARG A 11 -1.15 16.03 2.83
N ALA A 12 -1.53 14.82 3.21
CA ALA A 12 -2.93 14.41 3.28
C ALA A 12 -3.10 13.21 4.20
N LYS A 13 -4.35 12.99 4.61
CA LYS A 13 -4.76 11.77 5.29
C LYS A 13 -5.72 11.05 4.35
N LEU A 14 -5.45 9.78 4.10
CA LEU A 14 -6.28 8.97 3.23
C LEU A 14 -7.00 7.92 4.06
N ASP A 15 -8.32 7.86 3.92
CA ASP A 15 -9.09 6.82 4.57
C ASP A 15 -10.16 6.27 3.64
N TYR A 16 -10.88 5.24 4.10
CA TYR A 16 -11.90 4.56 3.32
C TYR A 16 -13.26 4.75 3.95
N GLN A 17 -14.25 5.07 3.12
CA GLN A 17 -15.61 5.29 3.59
C GLN A 17 -16.60 4.88 2.52
N LEU A 18 -17.36 3.82 2.79
CA LEU A 18 -18.48 3.38 1.94
C LEU A 18 -18.16 3.32 0.43
N GLY A 19 -17.05 2.70 0.09
CA GLY A 19 -16.64 2.53 -1.30
C GLY A 19 -15.85 3.69 -1.89
N TYR A 20 -15.52 4.70 -1.07
CA TYR A 20 -14.77 5.87 -1.50
C TYR A 20 -13.42 5.98 -0.80
N MET A 21 -12.43 6.43 -1.55
CA MET A 21 -11.18 6.89 -0.96
C MET A 21 -11.39 8.35 -0.57
N VAL A 22 -11.22 8.64 0.72
CA VAL A 22 -11.40 9.99 1.24
C VAL A 22 -10.05 10.64 1.42
N VAL A 23 -9.80 11.73 0.72
CA VAL A 23 -8.57 12.49 0.81
C VAL A 23 -8.82 13.73 1.65
N ARG A 24 -8.17 13.79 2.81
CA ARG A 24 -8.33 14.89 3.75
C ARG A 24 -7.06 15.71 3.83
N ASN A 25 -7.11 16.92 3.32
CA ASN A 25 -6.07 17.91 3.51
C ASN A 25 -6.76 19.25 3.86
N GLU A 26 -6.56 20.31 3.11
CA GLU A 26 -7.30 21.56 3.33
C GLU A 26 -8.78 21.40 2.99
N GLU A 27 -9.08 20.48 2.07
CA GLU A 27 -10.42 20.14 1.66
C GLU A 27 -10.63 18.65 1.76
N VAL A 28 -11.88 18.21 1.74
CA VAL A 28 -12.21 16.78 1.73
C VAL A 28 -12.66 16.39 0.34
N THR A 29 -11.94 15.47 -0.27
CA THR A 29 -12.26 14.95 -1.59
C THR A 29 -12.57 13.46 -1.50
N LYS A 30 -13.65 13.02 -2.11
CA LYS A 30 -14.04 11.61 -2.15
C LYS A 30 -13.94 11.11 -3.57
N ILE A 31 -13.26 9.98 -3.76
CA ILE A 31 -13.08 9.37 -5.06
C ILE A 31 -13.57 7.94 -5.00
N HIS A 32 -14.48 7.57 -5.89
CA HIS A 32 -15.03 6.21 -5.92
C HIS A 32 -13.94 5.21 -6.32
N LEU A 33 -13.76 4.16 -5.51
CA LEU A 33 -12.70 3.18 -5.77
C LEU A 33 -12.85 2.46 -7.11
N GLY A 34 -14.07 2.27 -7.56
CA GLY A 34 -14.33 1.63 -8.86
C GLY A 34 -13.79 2.38 -10.06
N GLU A 35 -13.47 3.67 -9.90
CA GLU A 35 -12.92 4.50 -10.96
C GLU A 35 -11.39 4.54 -10.97
N ILE A 36 -10.76 4.06 -9.90
CA ILE A 36 -9.31 4.19 -9.72
C ILE A 36 -8.57 2.97 -10.26
N SER A 37 -7.59 3.20 -11.12
CA SER A 37 -6.70 2.12 -11.57
C SER A 37 -5.38 2.13 -10.78
N THR A 38 -4.88 3.30 -10.45
CA THR A 38 -3.59 3.46 -9.76
C THR A 38 -3.65 4.64 -8.81
N VAL A 39 -3.03 4.48 -7.65
CA VAL A 39 -2.80 5.58 -6.70
C VAL A 39 -1.30 5.79 -6.59
N LEU A 40 -0.85 6.97 -6.93
CA LEU A 40 0.55 7.35 -6.81
C LEU A 40 0.69 8.35 -5.65
N ILE A 41 1.39 7.93 -4.60
CA ILE A 41 1.60 8.76 -3.43
C ILE A 41 2.99 9.37 -3.50
N GLU A 42 3.06 10.60 -3.99
CA GLU A 42 4.33 11.30 -4.19
C GLU A 42 4.89 11.90 -2.90
N SER A 43 4.01 12.33 -2.00
CA SER A 43 4.44 12.97 -0.75
C SER A 43 4.72 11.93 0.32
N THR A 44 5.82 12.12 1.07
CA THR A 44 6.12 11.28 2.23
C THR A 44 5.31 11.69 3.47
N ALA A 45 4.61 12.82 3.40
CA ALA A 45 3.79 13.33 4.50
C ALA A 45 2.32 12.89 4.37
N VAL A 46 2.09 11.70 3.88
CA VAL A 46 0.75 11.13 3.70
C VAL A 46 0.52 10.01 4.71
N SER A 47 -0.59 10.07 5.42
CA SER A 47 -1.06 8.99 6.28
C SER A 47 -2.15 8.22 5.57
N ILE A 48 -2.15 6.90 5.71
CA ILE A 48 -3.15 6.05 5.08
C ILE A 48 -3.62 4.99 6.05
N THR A 49 -4.92 4.75 6.11
CA THR A 49 -5.46 3.72 7.00
C THR A 49 -5.30 2.33 6.40
N THR A 50 -5.12 1.33 7.24
CA THR A 50 -5.04 -0.06 6.78
C THR A 50 -6.36 -0.52 6.17
N SER A 51 -7.48 0.05 6.60
CA SER A 51 -8.79 -0.21 6.02
C SER A 51 -8.81 0.17 4.53
N LEU A 52 -8.27 1.34 4.21
CA LEU A 52 -8.16 1.78 2.81
C LEU A 52 -7.17 0.89 2.03
N LEU A 53 -6.03 0.57 2.61
CA LEU A 53 -5.05 -0.31 1.95
C LEU A 53 -5.67 -1.68 1.62
N ALA A 54 -6.43 -2.24 2.55
CA ALA A 54 -7.10 -3.51 2.34
C ALA A 54 -8.08 -3.45 1.18
N GLU A 55 -8.88 -2.38 1.09
CA GLU A 55 -9.84 -2.22 0.01
C GLU A 55 -9.17 -1.96 -1.34
N LEU A 56 -8.07 -1.21 -1.35
CA LEU A 56 -7.31 -0.97 -2.57
C LEU A 56 -6.75 -2.28 -3.13
N THR A 57 -6.17 -3.11 -2.28
CA THR A 57 -5.65 -4.41 -2.73
C THR A 57 -6.76 -5.36 -3.13
N LYS A 58 -7.87 -5.36 -2.41
CA LYS A 58 -9.03 -6.20 -2.72
C LYS A 58 -9.59 -5.89 -4.10
N LYS A 59 -9.58 -4.64 -4.50
CA LYS A 59 -10.05 -4.20 -5.82
C LYS A 59 -8.95 -4.20 -6.88
N LYS A 60 -7.77 -4.70 -6.54
CA LYS A 60 -6.61 -4.80 -7.43
C LYS A 60 -6.16 -3.44 -7.97
N ILE A 61 -6.30 -2.41 -7.16
CA ILE A 61 -5.80 -1.07 -7.48
C ILE A 61 -4.32 -1.02 -7.16
N LYS A 62 -3.53 -0.54 -8.10
CA LYS A 62 -2.09 -0.41 -7.92
C LYS A 62 -1.78 0.80 -7.04
N VAL A 63 -0.96 0.62 -6.01
CA VAL A 63 -0.54 1.70 -5.11
C VAL A 63 0.96 1.80 -5.14
N ILE A 64 1.47 2.97 -5.51
CA ILE A 64 2.91 3.23 -5.62
C ILE A 64 3.29 4.32 -4.63
N PHE A 65 4.34 4.06 -3.86
CA PHE A 65 4.88 5.02 -2.89
C PHE A 65 6.19 5.60 -3.43
N CYS A 66 6.36 6.89 -3.25
CA CYS A 66 7.56 7.59 -3.67
C CYS A 66 8.44 7.92 -2.47
N ASP A 67 9.73 8.13 -2.75
CA ASP A 67 10.68 8.56 -1.74
C ASP A 67 10.66 10.09 -1.58
N GLU A 68 11.60 10.63 -0.80
CA GLU A 68 11.70 12.06 -0.54
C GLU A 68 11.94 12.88 -1.80
N LYS A 69 12.51 12.27 -2.82
CA LYS A 69 12.81 12.92 -4.09
C LYS A 69 11.69 12.73 -5.12
N ARG A 70 10.55 12.19 -4.68
CA ARG A 70 9.38 11.92 -5.51
C ARG A 70 9.63 10.86 -6.59
N ASN A 71 10.60 9.98 -6.37
CA ASN A 71 10.84 8.84 -7.24
C ASN A 71 10.11 7.61 -6.70
N PRO A 72 9.46 6.81 -7.55
CA PRO A 72 8.81 5.59 -7.10
C PRO A 72 9.82 4.68 -6.40
N SER A 73 9.52 4.28 -5.16
CA SER A 73 10.42 3.47 -4.36
C SER A 73 9.81 2.14 -3.93
N SER A 74 8.51 2.05 -3.83
CA SER A 74 7.84 0.83 -3.38
C SER A 74 6.43 0.74 -3.92
N GLU A 75 5.87 -0.45 -3.86
CA GLU A 75 4.54 -0.74 -4.33
C GLU A 75 3.84 -1.66 -3.35
N LEU A 76 2.56 -1.43 -3.13
CA LEU A 76 1.74 -2.30 -2.31
C LEU A 76 1.31 -3.51 -3.13
N ILE A 77 1.58 -4.70 -2.60
CA ILE A 77 1.25 -5.96 -3.27
C ILE A 77 0.29 -6.76 -2.39
N GLY A 78 -0.83 -7.15 -2.96
CA GLY A 78 -1.80 -8.00 -2.27
C GLY A 78 -1.47 -9.47 -2.45
N TYR A 79 -1.85 -10.26 -1.46
CA TYR A 79 -1.61 -11.71 -1.47
C TYR A 79 -2.85 -12.50 -1.80
N TYR A 80 -3.78 -11.95 -2.51
CA TYR A 80 -4.98 -12.69 -2.78
C TYR A 80 -5.02 -13.37 -4.12
N GLY A 81 -5.88 -14.37 -4.18
CA GLY A 81 -6.12 -15.15 -5.35
C GLY A 81 -5.36 -16.46 -5.40
N SER A 82 -4.49 -16.76 -4.43
CA SER A 82 -3.73 -18.01 -4.44
C SER A 82 -3.29 -18.43 -3.05
N HIS A 83 -3.74 -19.60 -2.63
CA HIS A 83 -3.25 -20.23 -1.41
C HIS A 83 -1.76 -20.54 -1.51
N ASP A 84 -1.30 -20.87 -2.72
CA ASP A 84 0.10 -21.19 -2.96
C ASP A 84 1.01 -20.01 -2.68
N THR A 85 0.60 -18.80 -3.05
CA THR A 85 1.37 -17.59 -2.80
C THR A 85 1.53 -17.34 -1.30
N SER A 86 0.45 -17.45 -0.55
CA SER A 86 0.49 -17.28 0.91
C SER A 86 1.38 -18.32 1.56
N ASN A 87 1.27 -19.58 1.12
CA ASN A 87 2.08 -20.66 1.65
C ASN A 87 3.56 -20.47 1.32
N LYS A 88 3.89 -20.01 0.13
CA LYS A 88 5.26 -19.74 -0.27
C LYS A 88 5.87 -18.63 0.57
N VAL A 89 5.15 -17.56 0.80
CA VAL A 89 5.62 -16.46 1.63
C VAL A 89 5.84 -16.93 3.06
N ARG A 90 4.90 -17.70 3.60
CA ARG A 90 4.99 -18.22 4.94
C ARG A 90 6.19 -19.16 5.10
N LYS A 91 6.41 -20.05 4.14
CA LYS A 91 7.58 -20.95 4.13
C LYS A 91 8.88 -20.19 4.04
N GLN A 92 8.95 -19.17 3.23
CA GLN A 92 10.15 -18.34 3.10
C GLN A 92 10.48 -17.62 4.42
N VAL A 93 9.49 -17.09 5.09
CA VAL A 93 9.68 -16.43 6.38
C VAL A 93 10.22 -17.40 7.42
N LEU A 94 9.62 -18.60 7.52
CA LEU A 94 10.06 -19.62 8.45
C LEU A 94 11.48 -20.11 8.12
N TRP A 95 11.77 -20.32 6.86
CA TRP A 95 13.08 -20.76 6.41
C TRP A 95 14.15 -19.72 6.73
N SER A 96 13.91 -18.45 6.47
CA SER A 96 14.84 -17.37 6.77
C SER A 96 15.11 -17.26 8.28
N ARG A 97 14.08 -17.44 9.08
CA ARG A 97 14.16 -17.36 10.53
C ARG A 97 15.08 -18.46 11.10
N ASN A 98 14.99 -19.68 10.56
CA ASN A 98 15.78 -20.80 11.04
C ASN A 98 17.21 -20.77 10.57
N ILE A 99 17.49 -20.25 9.39
CA ILE A 99 18.78 -20.38 8.75
C ILE A 99 19.61 -19.10 8.83
N LYS A 100 18.97 -17.92 8.84
CA LYS A 100 19.67 -16.64 8.80
C LYS A 100 19.16 -15.68 9.86
N ASP A 101 19.35 -16.04 11.11
CA ASP A 101 18.93 -15.22 12.24
C ASP A 101 19.41 -13.79 12.18
N ALA A 102 20.67 -13.57 11.77
CA ALA A 102 21.24 -12.23 11.70
C ALA A 102 20.46 -11.35 10.70
N VAL A 103 20.18 -11.88 9.52
CA VAL A 103 19.43 -11.16 8.49
C VAL A 103 17.99 -10.92 8.95
N TRP A 104 17.40 -11.90 9.59
CA TRP A 104 16.04 -11.78 10.12
C TRP A 104 15.95 -10.72 11.20
N THR A 105 16.92 -10.70 12.11
CA THR A 105 16.98 -9.71 13.17
C THR A 105 17.08 -8.30 12.61
N GLU A 106 17.89 -8.12 11.58
CA GLU A 106 18.04 -6.83 10.91
C GLU A 106 16.74 -6.37 10.29
N ILE A 107 16.01 -7.25 9.60
CA ILE A 107 14.73 -6.94 9.00
C ILE A 107 13.70 -6.54 10.06
N VAL A 108 13.65 -7.27 11.16
CA VAL A 108 12.72 -6.96 12.26
C VAL A 108 13.04 -5.62 12.89
N THR A 109 14.32 -5.30 13.04
CA THR A 109 14.76 -4.02 13.61
C THR A 109 14.31 -2.84 12.74
N GLU A 110 14.38 -2.98 11.44
CA GLU A 110 13.94 -1.94 10.50
C GLU A 110 12.45 -1.67 10.55
N LYS A 111 11.64 -2.62 10.97
CA LYS A 111 10.19 -2.46 11.07
C LYS A 111 9.74 -1.71 12.31
N ILE A 112 10.61 -1.53 13.25
CA ILE A 112 10.32 -0.82 14.48
C ILE A 112 10.51 0.68 14.29
#